data_8823148502f432f1b017f542749dbdf6
#
_entry.id   8823148502f432f1b017f542749dbdf6
#
_cell.length_a   1.000
_cell.length_b   1.000
_cell.length_c   1.000
_cell.angle_alpha   90.00
_cell.angle_beta   90.00
_cell.angle_gamma   90.00
#
_symmetry.space_group_name_H-M   'P 1'
#
loop_
_entity.id
_entity.type
_entity.pdbx_description
1 polymer ?
#
loop_
_entity_poly.entity_id
_entity_poly.type
_entity_poly.pdbx_seq_one_letter_code
_entity_poly.pdbx_strand_id
1 'polypeptide(L)'
;MPSSHPVALSEDDFPDAAGASMADLLALAGTPVNARCGQRGLCRGCLVDLLDGAAVDFDGVIVGPGDGLRSCRLRLPPGGRVVVRVRDEARGGAAAKVADTFSINAPYGLDPAIAMVPGRDTGFAIDLGTTTVAVLLVDLTTGEVLSRAGALNAQVRFGDNVVTRIAAGGNAEIRKAMRRALVEETFLPLLDLACQRAGREPARLAGGTLA
;
A
#
# COMPACT_ATOMS: atom_id res chain seq x y z
N MET A 1 18.11 12.36 -4.51
CA MET A 1 17.33 12.72 -3.31
C MET A 1 16.11 13.49 -3.79
N PRO A 2 14.88 13.02 -3.68
CA PRO A 2 13.72 13.84 -4.02
C PRO A 2 13.63 14.96 -2.99
N SER A 3 13.67 16.19 -3.48
CA SER A 3 13.69 17.41 -2.69
C SER A 3 12.44 17.55 -1.82
N SER A 4 12.63 17.83 -0.55
CA SER A 4 11.58 18.16 0.43
C SER A 4 11.01 19.58 0.19
N HIS A 5 10.61 19.88 -1.06
CA HIS A 5 10.05 21.20 -1.36
C HIS A 5 8.68 21.37 -0.69
N PRO A 6 8.42 22.53 -0.10
CA PRO A 6 7.11 22.91 0.37
C PRO A 6 6.09 22.91 -0.80
N VAL A 7 4.87 22.49 -0.52
CA VAL A 7 3.73 22.52 -1.44
C VAL A 7 2.77 23.59 -0.93
N ALA A 8 2.43 24.54 -1.79
CA ALA A 8 1.39 25.49 -1.51
C ALA A 8 0.04 24.91 -2.00
N LEU A 9 -0.99 25.01 -1.18
CA LEU A 9 -2.36 24.60 -1.50
C LEU A 9 -3.28 25.80 -1.24
N SER A 10 -4.10 26.13 -2.21
CA SER A 10 -5.17 27.12 -2.08
C SER A 10 -6.50 26.50 -2.46
N GLU A 11 -7.58 26.86 -1.82
CA GLU A 11 -8.92 26.38 -2.22
C GLU A 11 -9.24 26.78 -3.66
N ASP A 12 -8.78 27.94 -4.09
CA ASP A 12 -9.01 28.45 -5.47
C ASP A 12 -8.36 27.57 -6.55
N ASP A 13 -7.29 26.83 -6.20
CA ASP A 13 -6.63 25.91 -7.14
C ASP A 13 -7.45 24.62 -7.36
N PHE A 14 -8.44 24.33 -6.50
CA PHE A 14 -9.23 23.10 -6.50
C PHE A 14 -10.73 23.35 -6.32
N PRO A 15 -11.41 24.10 -7.22
CA PRO A 15 -12.80 24.53 -7.05
C PRO A 15 -13.79 23.37 -6.92
N ASP A 16 -13.50 22.22 -7.56
CA ASP A 16 -14.33 21.02 -7.50
C ASP A 16 -14.07 20.12 -6.28
N ALA A 17 -13.09 20.48 -5.45
CA ALA A 17 -12.67 19.70 -4.29
C ALA A 17 -13.01 20.42 -2.95
N ALA A 18 -14.03 21.24 -2.93
CA ALA A 18 -14.47 21.94 -1.71
C ALA A 18 -14.76 20.94 -0.58
N GLY A 19 -14.15 21.15 0.58
CA GLY A 19 -14.26 20.26 1.74
C GLY A 19 -13.46 18.96 1.65
N ALA A 20 -12.66 18.75 0.62
CA ALA A 20 -11.74 17.62 0.53
C ALA A 20 -10.67 17.69 1.65
N SER A 21 -10.14 16.52 2.03
CA SER A 21 -9.03 16.49 2.98
C SER A 21 -7.77 17.10 2.34
N MET A 22 -6.89 17.61 3.17
CA MET A 22 -5.57 18.08 2.70
C MET A 22 -4.76 16.95 2.04
N ALA A 23 -5.01 15.69 2.41
CA ALA A 23 -4.40 14.53 1.75
C ALA A 23 -4.89 14.38 0.31
N ASP A 24 -6.18 14.63 0.04
CA ASP A 24 -6.74 14.59 -1.32
C ASP A 24 -6.21 15.76 -2.16
N LEU A 25 -6.14 16.97 -1.57
CA LEU A 25 -5.58 18.13 -2.25
C LEU A 25 -4.09 17.94 -2.61
N LEU A 26 -3.33 17.34 -1.73
CA LEU A 26 -1.93 16.97 -2.02
C LEU A 26 -1.84 15.96 -3.17
N ALA A 27 -2.76 15.02 -3.26
CA ALA A 27 -2.80 14.07 -4.38
C ALA A 27 -3.12 14.78 -5.70
N LEU A 28 -4.10 15.70 -5.70
CA LEU A 28 -4.45 16.52 -6.86
C LEU A 28 -3.28 17.44 -7.27
N ALA A 29 -2.53 17.96 -6.31
CA ALA A 29 -1.31 18.75 -6.54
C ALA A 29 -0.10 17.91 -6.99
N GLY A 30 -0.27 16.61 -7.29
CA GLY A 30 0.83 15.74 -7.75
C GLY A 30 1.82 15.31 -6.65
N THR A 31 1.48 15.53 -5.39
CA THR A 31 2.32 15.14 -4.23
C THR A 31 1.51 14.24 -3.28
N PRO A 32 1.10 13.04 -3.73
CA PRO A 32 0.25 12.16 -2.94
C PRO A 32 0.95 11.70 -1.67
N VAL A 33 0.20 11.59 -0.59
CA VAL A 33 0.64 11.02 0.69
C VAL A 33 0.21 9.57 0.84
N ASN A 34 0.99 8.80 1.59
CA ASN A 34 0.69 7.39 1.84
C ASN A 34 -0.40 7.22 2.92
N ALA A 35 -1.62 7.61 2.61
CA ALA A 35 -2.77 7.52 3.52
C ALA A 35 -3.30 6.07 3.65
N ARG A 36 -2.42 5.11 3.96
CA ARG A 36 -2.67 3.66 3.96
C ARG A 36 -3.81 3.18 4.87
N CYS A 37 -4.24 3.96 5.83
CA CYS A 37 -5.43 3.63 6.64
C CYS A 37 -6.75 4.07 5.97
N GLY A 38 -6.75 4.47 4.70
CA GLY A 38 -7.92 5.02 4.02
C GLY A 38 -8.40 6.33 4.64
N GLN A 39 -7.48 7.20 5.00
CA GLN A 39 -7.72 8.54 5.57
C GLN A 39 -8.50 8.56 6.90
N ARG A 40 -8.49 7.46 7.66
CA ARG A 40 -9.19 7.37 8.95
C ARG A 40 -8.43 8.00 10.13
N GLY A 41 -7.27 8.61 9.90
CA GLY A 41 -6.45 9.21 10.94
C GLY A 41 -5.72 8.20 11.85
N LEU A 42 -5.69 6.91 11.50
CA LEU A 42 -5.16 5.84 12.34
C LEU A 42 -3.66 5.58 12.15
N CYS A 43 -3.14 5.87 10.95
CA CYS A 43 -1.72 5.65 10.66
C CYS A 43 -0.92 6.97 10.69
N ARG A 44 0.38 6.85 10.46
CA ARG A 44 1.29 7.99 10.31
C ARG A 44 1.70 8.24 8.86
N GLY A 45 1.04 7.59 7.90
CA GLY A 45 1.42 7.63 6.49
C GLY A 45 1.04 8.92 5.75
N CYS A 46 0.32 9.85 6.38
CA CYS A 46 -0.08 11.12 5.80
C CYS A 46 0.44 12.34 6.58
N LEU A 47 1.56 12.17 7.31
CA LEU A 47 2.11 13.26 8.11
C LEU A 47 2.69 14.37 7.24
N VAL A 48 2.31 15.60 7.57
CA VAL A 48 2.84 16.82 6.98
C VAL A 48 3.26 17.79 8.10
N ASP A 49 4.17 18.69 7.76
CA ASP A 49 4.43 19.86 8.58
C ASP A 49 3.71 21.04 7.93
N LEU A 50 2.84 21.71 8.66
CA LEU A 50 2.19 22.95 8.24
C LEU A 50 3.15 24.08 8.52
N LEU A 51 3.68 24.69 7.46
CA LEU A 51 4.72 25.72 7.54
C LEU A 51 4.14 27.13 7.63
N ASP A 52 3.01 27.35 6.92
CA ASP A 52 2.35 28.63 6.86
C ASP A 52 0.84 28.47 6.62
N GLY A 53 0.05 29.46 7.04
CA GLY A 53 -1.39 29.46 6.93
C GLY A 53 -2.10 28.73 8.08
N ALA A 54 -3.39 28.47 7.90
CA ALA A 54 -4.21 27.73 8.86
C ALA A 54 -5.07 26.69 8.14
N ALA A 55 -5.23 25.54 8.78
CA ALA A 55 -6.14 24.47 8.36
C ALA A 55 -7.26 24.33 9.39
N VAL A 56 -8.29 23.57 9.06
CA VAL A 56 -9.38 23.21 9.96
C VAL A 56 -9.44 21.71 10.10
N ASP A 57 -9.51 21.20 11.31
CA ASP A 57 -9.72 19.78 11.53
C ASP A 57 -11.19 19.34 11.34
N PHE A 58 -11.48 18.06 11.49
CA PHE A 58 -12.84 17.54 11.31
C PHE A 58 -13.81 17.95 12.44
N ASP A 59 -13.30 18.44 13.56
CA ASP A 59 -14.08 18.94 14.69
C ASP A 59 -14.30 20.46 14.59
N GLY A 60 -13.79 21.09 13.50
CA GLY A 60 -13.90 22.51 13.23
C GLY A 60 -12.88 23.38 13.94
N VAL A 61 -11.86 22.77 14.54
CA VAL A 61 -10.78 23.48 15.25
C VAL A 61 -9.76 24.02 14.25
N ILE A 62 -9.40 25.29 14.41
CA ILE A 62 -8.35 25.92 13.58
C ILE A 62 -6.97 25.39 14.06
N VAL A 63 -6.22 24.87 13.11
CA VAL A 63 -4.86 24.34 13.30
C VAL A 63 -3.88 25.24 12.58
N GLY A 64 -3.04 25.92 13.34
CA GLY A 64 -1.94 26.75 12.81
C GLY A 64 -0.69 25.92 12.47
N PRO A 65 0.41 26.60 12.08
CA PRO A 65 1.70 25.96 11.79
C PRO A 65 2.14 24.98 12.87
N GLY A 66 2.63 23.82 12.45
CA GLY A 66 3.04 22.75 13.36
C GLY A 66 3.56 21.53 12.62
N ASP A 67 4.21 20.66 13.36
CA ASP A 67 4.89 19.49 12.85
C ASP A 67 4.08 18.20 13.02
N GLY A 68 4.19 17.29 12.04
CA GLY A 68 3.65 15.94 12.14
C GLY A 68 2.13 15.88 12.20
N LEU A 69 1.45 16.79 11.53
CA LEU A 69 0.01 16.83 11.44
C LEU A 69 -0.50 15.78 10.43
N ARG A 70 -1.64 15.19 10.71
CA ARG A 70 -2.27 14.22 9.80
C ARG A 70 -3.07 14.96 8.71
N SER A 71 -2.53 15.06 7.50
CA SER A 71 -3.20 15.74 6.38
C SER A 71 -4.58 15.18 6.05
N CYS A 72 -4.81 13.90 6.28
CA CYS A 72 -6.12 13.27 6.10
C CYS A 72 -7.18 13.74 7.12
N ARG A 73 -6.79 14.45 8.16
CA ARG A 73 -7.67 15.00 9.20
C ARG A 73 -7.79 16.52 9.13
N LEU A 74 -7.20 17.13 8.13
CA LEU A 74 -7.20 18.58 7.93
C LEU A 74 -7.90 18.92 6.62
N ARG A 75 -8.48 20.11 6.58
CA ARG A 75 -9.11 20.74 5.40
C ARG A 75 -8.64 22.19 5.29
N LEU A 76 -8.76 22.77 4.11
CA LEU A 76 -8.62 24.21 3.96
C LEU A 76 -9.88 24.91 4.48
N PRO A 77 -9.76 26.04 5.19
CA PRO A 77 -10.90 26.90 5.44
C PRO A 77 -11.32 27.58 4.12
N PRO A 78 -12.58 28.06 4.02
CA PRO A 78 -13.05 28.80 2.84
C PRO A 78 -12.11 29.96 2.47
N GLY A 79 -11.67 30.03 1.21
CA GLY A 79 -10.68 30.99 0.73
C GLY A 79 -9.28 30.81 1.33
N GLY A 80 -9.05 29.68 2.00
CA GLY A 80 -7.81 29.42 2.71
C GLY A 80 -6.65 29.03 1.82
N ARG A 81 -5.45 29.38 2.29
CA ARG A 81 -4.18 28.98 1.70
C ARG A 81 -3.24 28.46 2.79
N VAL A 82 -2.52 27.40 2.47
CA VAL A 82 -1.49 26.84 3.37
C VAL A 82 -0.23 26.49 2.58
N VAL A 83 0.89 26.45 3.30
CA VAL A 83 2.12 25.88 2.80
C VAL A 83 2.48 24.68 3.67
N VAL A 84 2.61 23.52 3.08
CA VAL A 84 2.90 22.27 3.78
C VAL A 84 4.17 21.61 3.24
N ARG A 85 4.86 20.89 4.10
CA ARG A 85 5.96 20.00 3.74
C ARG A 85 5.51 18.57 3.99
N VAL A 86 5.51 17.75 2.95
CA VAL A 86 5.26 16.31 3.09
C VAL A 86 6.52 15.65 3.62
N ARG A 87 6.41 14.96 4.76
CA ARG A 87 7.52 14.20 5.35
C ARG A 87 7.90 13.02 4.47
N ASP A 88 9.15 12.63 4.47
CA ASP A 88 9.66 11.54 3.63
C ASP A 88 8.94 10.21 3.92
N GLU A 89 8.59 9.94 5.19
CA GLU A 89 7.83 8.75 5.60
C GLU A 89 6.38 8.76 5.06
N ALA A 90 5.85 9.94 4.75
CA ALA A 90 4.48 10.14 4.28
C ALA A 90 4.36 10.23 2.76
N ARG A 91 5.48 10.25 2.02
CA ARG A 91 5.43 10.37 0.57
C ARG A 91 4.73 9.17 -0.05
N GLY A 92 3.59 9.45 -0.67
CA GLY A 92 2.83 8.47 -1.43
C GLY A 92 3.62 8.03 -2.66
N GLY A 93 3.58 6.75 -2.97
CA GLY A 93 4.27 6.20 -4.13
C GLY A 93 5.57 5.47 -3.84
N ALA A 94 5.94 5.26 -2.57
CA ALA A 94 6.75 4.11 -2.27
C ALA A 94 5.90 2.87 -2.58
N ALA A 95 5.86 2.46 -3.86
CA ALA A 95 5.59 1.08 -4.17
C ALA A 95 6.39 0.28 -3.16
N ALA A 96 5.74 -0.64 -2.46
CA ALA A 96 6.45 -1.48 -1.52
C ALA A 96 7.67 -2.02 -2.26
N LYS A 97 8.86 -1.52 -1.91
CA LYS A 97 10.10 -2.03 -2.47
C LYS A 97 10.28 -3.40 -1.90
N VAL A 98 9.69 -4.37 -2.56
CA VAL A 98 10.09 -5.75 -2.39
C VAL A 98 11.49 -5.84 -2.97
N ALA A 99 12.44 -6.34 -2.20
CA ALA A 99 13.77 -6.64 -2.72
C ALA A 99 13.58 -7.62 -3.89
N ASP A 100 13.75 -7.14 -5.10
CA ASP A 100 13.63 -7.92 -6.33
C ASP A 100 14.99 -8.51 -6.79
N THR A 101 16.02 -8.27 -6.00
CA THR A 101 17.40 -8.69 -6.27
C THR A 101 17.98 -9.50 -5.12
N PHE A 102 17.39 -10.65 -4.81
CA PHE A 102 18.02 -11.64 -3.95
C PHE A 102 18.23 -12.95 -4.72
N SER A 103 19.35 -13.59 -4.50
CA SER A 103 19.60 -14.94 -4.99
C SER A 103 19.21 -15.94 -3.90
N ILE A 104 18.46 -16.95 -4.28
CA ILE A 104 18.20 -18.09 -3.40
C ILE A 104 19.27 -19.13 -3.71
N ASN A 105 20.23 -19.28 -2.79
CA ASN A 105 21.28 -20.27 -2.88
C ASN A 105 20.88 -21.47 -2.01
N ALA A 106 19.91 -22.27 -2.45
CA ALA A 106 19.60 -23.49 -1.76
C ALA A 106 19.66 -24.65 -2.77
N PRO A 107 20.36 -25.74 -2.45
CA PRO A 107 20.29 -26.96 -3.24
C PRO A 107 18.93 -27.58 -2.98
N TYR A 108 17.94 -27.23 -3.80
CA TYR A 108 16.61 -27.82 -3.71
C TYR A 108 16.51 -29.03 -4.62
N GLY A 109 16.32 -30.22 -3.99
CA GLY A 109 15.49 -31.23 -4.64
C GLY A 109 14.04 -30.90 -4.32
N LEU A 110 13.14 -31.03 -5.28
CA LEU A 110 11.71 -31.03 -4.99
C LEU A 110 11.41 -32.12 -3.96
N ASP A 111 10.59 -31.79 -2.96
CA ASP A 111 10.08 -32.79 -2.04
C ASP A 111 9.34 -33.86 -2.86
N PRO A 112 9.73 -35.15 -2.76
CA PRO A 112 9.05 -36.24 -3.49
C PRO A 112 7.55 -36.35 -3.19
N ALA A 113 7.11 -35.76 -2.07
CA ALA A 113 5.69 -35.70 -1.71
C ALA A 113 4.89 -34.67 -2.54
N ILE A 114 5.56 -33.77 -3.26
CA ILE A 114 4.88 -32.83 -4.16
C ILE A 114 4.52 -33.58 -5.45
N ALA A 115 3.25 -33.97 -5.54
CA ALA A 115 2.74 -34.58 -6.76
C ALA A 115 2.72 -33.54 -7.90
N MET A 116 3.57 -33.76 -8.91
CA MET A 116 3.57 -32.94 -10.10
C MET A 116 2.26 -33.19 -10.90
N VAL A 117 1.52 -32.13 -11.13
CA VAL A 117 0.32 -32.18 -11.99
C VAL A 117 0.76 -31.97 -13.43
N PRO A 118 0.45 -32.88 -14.36
CA PRO A 118 0.82 -32.71 -15.76
C PRO A 118 0.34 -31.35 -16.31
N GLY A 119 1.25 -30.63 -16.96
CA GLY A 119 0.99 -29.28 -17.50
C GLY A 119 1.02 -28.14 -16.48
N ARG A 120 1.27 -28.44 -15.20
CA ARG A 120 1.43 -27.44 -14.13
C ARG A 120 2.83 -27.56 -13.52
N ASP A 121 3.72 -26.72 -13.99
CA ASP A 121 5.15 -26.76 -13.66
C ASP A 121 5.61 -25.53 -12.87
N THR A 122 4.70 -24.64 -12.52
CA THR A 122 5.02 -23.40 -11.84
C THR A 122 4.46 -23.39 -10.41
N GLY A 123 5.34 -23.23 -9.44
CA GLY A 123 4.99 -23.03 -8.04
C GLY A 123 5.04 -21.55 -7.66
N PHE A 124 4.39 -21.21 -6.55
CA PHE A 124 4.49 -19.88 -5.98
C PHE A 124 4.71 -19.90 -4.47
N ALA A 125 5.39 -18.88 -3.96
CA ALA A 125 5.48 -18.59 -2.54
C ALA A 125 4.96 -17.17 -2.29
N ILE A 126 4.15 -17.01 -1.26
CA ILE A 126 3.60 -15.71 -0.85
C ILE A 126 4.07 -15.42 0.56
N ASP A 127 4.78 -14.31 0.74
CA ASP A 127 5.06 -13.71 2.05
C ASP A 127 3.96 -12.68 2.35
N LEU A 128 3.12 -13.00 3.35
CA LEU A 128 1.99 -12.19 3.77
C LEU A 128 2.39 -11.26 4.91
N GLY A 129 3.08 -10.18 4.57
CA GLY A 129 3.38 -9.14 5.55
C GLY A 129 2.15 -8.27 5.91
N THR A 130 2.19 -7.69 7.09
CA THR A 130 1.16 -6.73 7.55
C THR A 130 1.01 -5.53 6.62
N THR A 131 2.12 -5.03 6.09
CA THR A 131 2.15 -3.84 5.24
C THR A 131 2.37 -4.18 3.78
N THR A 132 3.22 -5.17 3.52
CA THR A 132 3.67 -5.56 2.18
C THR A 132 3.38 -7.04 1.97
N VAL A 133 2.95 -7.39 0.77
CA VAL A 133 2.82 -8.77 0.31
C VAL A 133 3.80 -8.97 -0.83
N ALA A 134 4.57 -10.05 -0.79
CA ALA A 134 5.48 -10.45 -1.84
C ALA A 134 5.09 -11.80 -2.42
N VAL A 135 5.27 -11.95 -3.72
CA VAL A 135 5.05 -13.19 -4.45
C VAL A 135 6.30 -13.56 -5.22
N LEU A 136 6.66 -14.82 -5.13
CA LEU A 136 7.75 -15.46 -5.87
C LEU A 136 7.16 -16.56 -6.74
N LEU A 137 7.53 -16.62 -8.03
CA LEU A 137 7.25 -17.77 -8.89
C LEU A 137 8.52 -18.59 -9.09
N VAL A 138 8.36 -19.90 -9.06
CA VAL A 138 9.45 -20.88 -9.17
C VAL A 138 9.08 -21.92 -10.22
N ASP A 139 10.02 -22.27 -11.08
CA ASP A 139 9.91 -23.46 -11.92
C ASP A 139 10.08 -24.71 -11.08
N LEU A 140 9.04 -25.53 -11.00
CA LEU A 140 9.07 -26.74 -10.15
C LEU A 140 9.95 -27.86 -10.72
N THR A 141 10.36 -27.76 -11.97
CA THR A 141 11.25 -28.74 -12.61
C THR A 141 12.71 -28.45 -12.32
N THR A 142 13.08 -27.16 -12.34
CA THR A 142 14.47 -26.72 -12.19
C THR A 142 14.78 -26.10 -10.83
N GLY A 143 13.77 -25.65 -10.09
CA GLY A 143 13.94 -24.86 -8.87
C GLY A 143 14.30 -23.38 -9.13
N GLU A 144 14.30 -22.97 -10.40
CA GLU A 144 14.66 -21.60 -10.77
C GLU A 144 13.57 -20.61 -10.38
N VAL A 145 13.97 -19.45 -9.85
CA VAL A 145 13.08 -18.33 -9.57
C VAL A 145 12.77 -17.60 -10.87
N LEU A 146 11.52 -17.72 -11.34
CA LEU A 146 11.06 -17.16 -12.59
C LEU A 146 10.76 -15.66 -12.51
N SER A 147 10.12 -15.25 -11.43
CA SER A 147 9.77 -13.84 -11.24
C SER A 147 9.46 -13.51 -9.78
N ARG A 148 9.40 -12.22 -9.51
CA ARG A 148 9.02 -11.65 -8.21
C ARG A 148 8.08 -10.48 -8.43
N ALA A 149 7.10 -10.34 -7.52
CA ALA A 149 6.21 -9.19 -7.46
C ALA A 149 5.91 -8.82 -6.01
N GLY A 150 5.62 -7.57 -5.78
CA GLY A 150 5.24 -7.11 -4.44
C GLY A 150 4.36 -5.88 -4.51
N ALA A 151 3.46 -5.78 -3.53
CA ALA A 151 2.57 -4.65 -3.35
C ALA A 151 2.28 -4.37 -1.88
N LEU A 152 1.67 -3.21 -1.62
CA LEU A 152 1.07 -2.95 -0.32
C LEU A 152 -0.10 -3.91 -0.08
N ASN A 153 -0.19 -4.43 1.13
CA ASN A 153 -1.33 -5.20 1.58
C ASN A 153 -2.57 -4.31 1.64
N ALA A 154 -3.57 -4.53 0.79
CA ALA A 154 -4.78 -3.72 0.74
C ALA A 154 -5.58 -3.72 2.06
N GLN A 155 -5.27 -4.65 2.98
CA GLN A 155 -5.86 -4.65 4.32
C GLN A 155 -5.39 -3.48 5.20
N VAL A 156 -4.34 -2.72 4.82
CA VAL A 156 -3.85 -1.57 5.61
C VAL A 156 -4.94 -0.51 5.81
N ARG A 157 -5.94 -0.44 4.95
CA ARG A 157 -7.09 0.46 5.11
C ARG A 157 -7.99 0.11 6.31
N PHE A 158 -7.92 -1.11 6.83
CA PHE A 158 -8.67 -1.56 8.01
C PHE A 158 -7.87 -1.44 9.31
N GLY A 159 -6.59 -1.15 9.22
CA GLY A 159 -5.66 -0.93 10.33
C GLY A 159 -4.22 -1.06 9.86
N ASP A 160 -3.34 -0.25 10.38
CA ASP A 160 -1.93 -0.18 9.98
C ASP A 160 -1.06 -1.26 10.64
N ASN A 161 -1.59 -1.95 11.64
CA ASN A 161 -0.93 -3.04 12.34
C ASN A 161 -1.90 -4.21 12.61
N VAL A 162 -1.36 -5.34 13.05
CA VAL A 162 -2.13 -6.56 13.31
C VAL A 162 -3.20 -6.35 14.37
N VAL A 163 -2.89 -5.64 15.45
CA VAL A 163 -3.83 -5.44 16.59
C VAL A 163 -5.06 -4.65 16.13
N THR A 164 -4.86 -3.57 15.39
CA THR A 164 -5.98 -2.75 14.89
C THR A 164 -6.84 -3.53 13.88
N ARG A 165 -6.25 -4.42 13.07
CA ARG A 165 -6.99 -5.29 12.16
C ARG A 165 -7.79 -6.35 12.89
N ILE A 166 -7.21 -6.98 13.92
CA ILE A 166 -7.93 -7.95 14.76
C ILE A 166 -9.13 -7.27 15.40
N ALA A 167 -8.97 -6.09 15.99
CA ALA A 167 -10.05 -5.33 16.57
C ALA A 167 -11.14 -4.98 15.54
N ALA A 168 -10.77 -4.50 14.36
CA ALA A 168 -11.70 -4.23 13.25
C ALA A 168 -12.43 -5.50 12.78
N GLY A 169 -11.73 -6.63 12.75
CA GLY A 169 -12.26 -7.94 12.36
C GLY A 169 -13.31 -8.53 13.30
N GLY A 170 -13.57 -7.92 14.47
CA GLY A 170 -14.69 -8.26 15.31
C GLY A 170 -16.05 -8.14 14.60
N ASN A 171 -16.15 -7.23 13.63
CA ASN A 171 -17.33 -7.07 12.78
C ASN A 171 -17.28 -8.03 11.58
N ALA A 172 -18.38 -8.78 11.33
CA ALA A 172 -18.45 -9.77 10.25
C ALA A 172 -18.32 -9.17 8.84
N GLU A 173 -18.91 -8.02 8.60
CA GLU A 173 -18.83 -7.35 7.30
C GLU A 173 -17.42 -6.80 7.03
N ILE A 174 -16.76 -6.29 8.06
CA ILE A 174 -15.36 -5.86 7.96
C ILE A 174 -14.46 -7.07 7.68
N ARG A 175 -14.67 -8.22 8.31
CA ARG A 175 -13.90 -9.44 8.00
C ARG A 175 -14.05 -9.87 6.54
N LYS A 176 -15.27 -9.82 5.99
CA LYS A 176 -15.51 -10.11 4.56
C LYS A 176 -14.76 -9.11 3.67
N ALA A 177 -14.83 -7.82 4.00
CA ALA A 177 -14.12 -6.77 3.27
C ALA A 177 -12.60 -6.93 3.37
N MET A 178 -12.06 -7.32 4.53
CA MET A 178 -10.63 -7.62 4.72
C MET A 178 -10.20 -8.83 3.88
N ARG A 179 -11.02 -9.89 3.82
CA ARG A 179 -10.74 -11.05 2.97
C ARG A 179 -10.72 -10.65 1.49
N ARG A 180 -11.71 -9.87 1.04
CA ARG A 180 -11.75 -9.37 -0.34
C ARG A 180 -10.49 -8.55 -0.65
N ALA A 181 -10.12 -7.61 0.21
CA ALA A 181 -8.92 -6.81 0.06
C ALA A 181 -7.66 -7.65 -0.08
N LEU A 182 -7.54 -8.72 0.71
CA LEU A 182 -6.39 -9.60 0.65
C LEU A 182 -6.37 -10.45 -0.63
N VAL A 183 -7.48 -11.09 -0.95
CA VAL A 183 -7.53 -12.05 -2.06
C VAL A 183 -7.67 -11.34 -3.41
N GLU A 184 -8.72 -10.52 -3.56
CA GLU A 184 -9.10 -9.96 -4.86
C GLU A 184 -8.30 -8.70 -5.22
N GLU A 185 -7.84 -7.92 -4.22
CA GLU A 185 -7.14 -6.65 -4.46
C GLU A 185 -5.62 -6.75 -4.22
N THR A 186 -5.12 -7.86 -3.64
CA THR A 186 -3.69 -8.05 -3.38
C THR A 186 -3.15 -9.33 -4.01
N PHE A 187 -3.61 -10.51 -3.62
CA PHE A 187 -3.02 -11.79 -4.07
C PHE A 187 -3.22 -12.04 -5.56
N LEU A 188 -4.45 -12.00 -6.04
CA LEU A 188 -4.72 -12.30 -7.43
C LEU A 188 -4.00 -11.35 -8.39
N PRO A 189 -4.04 -10.01 -8.21
CA PRO A 189 -3.28 -9.09 -9.05
C PRO A 189 -1.76 -9.32 -8.98
N LEU A 190 -1.22 -9.68 -7.81
CA LEU A 190 0.21 -9.96 -7.68
C LEU A 190 0.61 -11.27 -8.38
N LEU A 191 -0.20 -12.31 -8.28
CA LEU A 191 0.05 -13.57 -9.00
C LEU A 191 -0.01 -13.35 -10.51
N ASP A 192 -1.00 -12.61 -11.00
CA ASP A 192 -1.11 -12.27 -12.41
C ASP A 192 0.09 -11.47 -12.89
N LEU A 193 0.51 -10.46 -12.13
CA LEU A 193 1.70 -9.66 -12.44
C LEU A 193 2.97 -10.53 -12.48
N ALA A 194 3.12 -11.44 -11.51
CA ALA A 194 4.24 -12.35 -11.45
C ALA A 194 4.24 -13.31 -12.65
N CYS A 195 3.08 -13.86 -13.02
CA CYS A 195 2.92 -14.69 -14.19
C CYS A 195 3.26 -13.95 -15.49
N GLN A 196 2.77 -12.73 -15.66
CA GLN A 196 3.11 -11.88 -16.81
C GLN A 196 4.63 -11.63 -16.92
N ARG A 197 5.29 -11.30 -15.82
CA ARG A 197 6.74 -11.09 -15.78
C ARG A 197 7.54 -12.35 -16.12
N ALA A 198 7.02 -13.51 -15.73
CA ALA A 198 7.65 -14.81 -16.01
C ALA A 198 7.34 -15.35 -17.41
N GLY A 199 6.42 -14.71 -18.16
CA GLY A 199 5.91 -15.28 -19.41
C GLY A 199 5.18 -16.61 -19.20
N ARG A 200 4.52 -16.80 -18.06
CA ARG A 200 3.77 -18.00 -17.68
C ARG A 200 2.28 -17.71 -17.60
N GLU A 201 1.48 -18.65 -18.05
CA GLU A 201 0.03 -18.57 -17.87
C GLU A 201 -0.38 -19.00 -16.46
N PRO A 202 -1.37 -18.34 -15.82
CA PRO A 202 -1.87 -18.73 -14.50
C PRO A 202 -2.34 -20.20 -14.42
N ALA A 203 -2.81 -20.76 -15.54
CA ALA A 203 -3.22 -22.16 -15.63
C ALA A 203 -2.08 -23.16 -15.36
N ARG A 204 -0.82 -22.73 -15.50
CA ARG A 204 0.37 -23.55 -15.19
C ARG A 204 0.73 -23.59 -13.71
N LEU A 205 0.05 -22.82 -12.87
CA LEU A 205 0.26 -22.85 -11.43
C LEU A 205 -0.19 -24.20 -10.86
N ALA A 206 0.74 -24.91 -10.24
CA ALA A 206 0.48 -26.20 -9.60
C ALA A 206 -0.03 -26.03 -8.16
N GLY A 207 0.54 -25.07 -7.45
CA GLY A 207 0.26 -24.80 -6.05
C GLY A 207 1.31 -23.86 -5.46
N GLY A 208 1.17 -23.58 -4.19
CA GLY A 208 2.12 -22.71 -3.50
C GLY A 208 2.07 -22.77 -2.00
N THR A 209 2.96 -22.00 -1.38
CA THR A 209 3.04 -21.84 0.07
C THR A 209 2.73 -20.39 0.45
N LEU A 210 2.18 -20.23 1.64
CA LEU A 210 1.92 -18.94 2.29
C LEU A 210 2.73 -18.91 3.59
N ALA A 211 3.52 -17.84 3.78
CA ALA A 211 4.28 -17.54 4.99
C ALA A 211 3.77 -16.27 5.67
#